data_d33544437147286dd3f07e002eece490
#
_entry.id   d33544437147286dd3f07e002eece490
#
_cell.length_a   1.000
_cell.length_b   1.000
_cell.length_c   1.000
_cell.angle_alpha   90.00
_cell.angle_beta   90.00
_cell.angle_gamma   90.00
#
_symmetry.space_group_name_H-M   'P 1'
#
loop_
_entity.id
_entity.type
_entity.pdbx_description
1 polymer ?
#
loop_
_entity_poly.entity_id
_entity_poly.type
_entity_poly.pdbx_seq_one_letter_code
_entity_poly.pdbx_strand_id
1 'polypeptide(L)'
;RDPAFWETAEQANPQRLMRALEVLNATGKSILQFRTAQKKQRPFNIVKIGLEMPMDQLTLRINSRVDQMMLDGLIKEVRSVVQFRTKPALQTVGYKEIFDFLDGKISKETAIQQIKHHTRQYAKRQMTWFKKDPEFKWINMSAHSVEVALEEILSSK
;
A
#
# COMPACT_ATOMS: atom_id res chain seq x y z
N ARG A 1 -20.81 1.28 22.12
CA ARG A 1 -20.28 2.57 22.63
C ARG A 1 -20.45 3.71 21.62
N ASP A 2 -20.54 3.42 20.33
CA ASP A 2 -20.79 4.39 19.25
C ASP A 2 -21.84 3.80 18.29
N PRO A 3 -23.15 3.90 18.62
CA PRO A 3 -24.21 3.32 17.80
C PRO A 3 -24.27 3.91 16.39
N ALA A 4 -24.09 5.24 16.27
CA ALA A 4 -24.13 5.92 14.99
C ALA A 4 -23.01 5.45 14.03
N PHE A 5 -21.80 5.21 14.55
CA PHE A 5 -20.72 4.63 13.76
C PHE A 5 -21.04 3.17 13.41
N TRP A 6 -21.58 2.39 14.35
CA TRP A 6 -21.87 0.96 14.14
C TRP A 6 -22.87 0.72 13.01
N GLU A 7 -23.89 1.56 12.87
CA GLU A 7 -24.90 1.47 11.80
C GLU A 7 -24.30 1.69 10.41
N THR A 8 -23.25 2.51 10.31
CA THR A 8 -22.62 2.88 9.04
C THR A 8 -21.31 2.14 8.76
N ALA A 9 -20.81 1.40 9.76
CA ALA A 9 -19.49 0.76 9.69
C ALA A 9 -19.51 -0.56 8.91
N GLU A 10 -18.41 -0.82 8.23
CA GLU A 10 -18.08 -2.15 7.75
C GLU A 10 -17.70 -3.04 8.95
N GLN A 11 -18.70 -3.71 9.52
CA GLN A 11 -18.58 -4.48 10.76
C GLN A 11 -17.57 -5.63 10.68
N ALA A 12 -17.30 -6.14 9.47
CA ALA A 12 -16.32 -7.18 9.23
C ALA A 12 -14.85 -6.67 9.20
N ASN A 13 -14.62 -5.38 9.43
CA ASN A 13 -13.27 -4.79 9.42
C ASN A 13 -12.80 -4.40 10.84
N PRO A 14 -12.09 -5.31 11.55
CA PRO A 14 -11.67 -5.07 12.92
C PRO A 14 -10.80 -3.80 13.08
N GLN A 15 -9.96 -3.49 12.10
CA GLN A 15 -9.08 -2.31 12.18
C GLN A 15 -9.87 -1.01 12.16
N ARG A 16 -10.94 -0.93 11.36
CA ARG A 16 -11.84 0.24 11.35
C ARG A 16 -12.60 0.38 12.64
N LEU A 17 -13.06 -0.72 13.19
CA LEU A 17 -13.76 -0.74 14.49
C LEU A 17 -12.83 -0.31 15.62
N MET A 18 -11.61 -0.88 15.66
CA MET A 18 -10.59 -0.48 16.63
C MET A 18 -10.28 1.01 16.55
N ARG A 19 -10.06 1.54 15.33
CA ARG A 19 -9.77 2.97 15.16
C ARG A 19 -10.88 3.88 15.62
N ALA A 20 -12.13 3.48 15.39
CA ALA A 20 -13.29 4.25 15.90
C ALA A 20 -13.35 4.24 17.42
N LEU A 21 -13.07 3.10 18.07
CA LEU A 21 -13.02 2.99 19.53
C LEU A 21 -11.85 3.79 20.13
N GLU A 22 -10.69 3.80 19.50
CA GLU A 22 -9.56 4.62 19.91
C GLU A 22 -9.92 6.12 19.94
N VAL A 23 -10.54 6.60 18.86
CA VAL A 23 -10.99 8.00 18.76
C VAL A 23 -12.04 8.32 19.81
N LEU A 24 -13.03 7.45 19.98
CA LEU A 24 -14.08 7.62 20.98
C LEU A 24 -13.50 7.66 22.40
N ASN A 25 -12.59 6.75 22.73
CA ASN A 25 -11.96 6.70 24.05
C ASN A 25 -11.06 7.93 24.34
N ALA A 26 -10.35 8.41 23.30
CA ALA A 26 -9.44 9.55 23.44
C ALA A 26 -10.16 10.90 23.49
N THR A 27 -11.32 11.03 22.81
CA THR A 27 -11.96 12.34 22.59
C THR A 27 -13.38 12.44 23.15
N GLY A 28 -14.00 11.33 23.53
CA GLY A 28 -15.42 11.25 23.89
C GLY A 28 -16.37 11.46 22.72
N LYS A 29 -15.87 11.56 21.47
CA LYS A 29 -16.67 11.89 20.29
C LYS A 29 -16.55 10.78 19.24
N SER A 30 -17.66 10.55 18.50
CA SER A 30 -17.64 9.61 17.36
C SER A 30 -16.66 10.03 16.30
N ILE A 31 -15.95 9.06 15.70
CA ILE A 31 -15.08 9.30 14.54
C ILE A 31 -15.82 9.96 13.37
N LEU A 32 -17.15 9.77 13.28
CA LEU A 32 -17.98 10.41 12.24
C LEU A 32 -17.94 11.94 12.32
N GLN A 33 -17.79 12.51 13.52
CA GLN A 33 -17.71 13.96 13.71
C GLN A 33 -16.40 14.56 13.17
N PHE A 34 -15.35 13.74 13.03
CA PHE A 34 -14.05 14.13 12.47
C PHE A 34 -13.94 13.84 10.97
N ARG A 35 -14.85 13.06 10.40
CA ARG A 35 -14.90 12.74 8.95
C ARG A 35 -15.69 13.83 8.22
N THR A 36 -15.17 15.05 8.23
CA THR A 36 -15.75 16.11 7.43
C THR A 36 -15.38 15.90 5.97
N ALA A 37 -16.38 15.79 5.10
CA ALA A 37 -16.16 15.71 3.64
C ALA A 37 -15.66 17.04 3.03
N GLN A 38 -15.51 18.08 3.86
CA GLN A 38 -15.07 19.38 3.40
C GLN A 38 -13.58 19.40 3.07
N LYS A 39 -13.25 19.69 1.83
CA LYS A 39 -11.86 19.96 1.42
C LYS A 39 -11.39 21.21 2.15
N LYS A 40 -10.36 21.07 3.00
CA LYS A 40 -9.73 22.21 3.68
C LYS A 40 -9.11 23.11 2.60
N GLN A 41 -9.53 24.37 2.56
CA GLN A 41 -8.84 25.38 1.74
C GLN A 41 -7.39 25.55 2.20
N ARG A 42 -6.48 25.51 1.26
CA ARG A 42 -5.05 25.67 1.51
C ARG A 42 -4.52 26.89 0.75
N PRO A 43 -3.52 27.61 1.27
CA PRO A 43 -2.94 28.77 0.59
C PRO A 43 -2.02 28.40 -0.59
N PHE A 44 -2.13 27.18 -1.10
CA PHE A 44 -1.35 26.66 -2.23
C PHE A 44 -2.17 25.70 -3.07
N ASN A 45 -1.80 25.58 -4.34
CA ASN A 45 -2.39 24.61 -5.25
C ASN A 45 -1.76 23.23 -5.04
N ILE A 46 -2.57 22.19 -5.11
CA ILE A 46 -2.13 20.79 -5.04
C ILE A 46 -2.25 20.19 -6.44
N VAL A 47 -1.13 19.77 -7.00
CA VAL A 47 -1.08 18.99 -8.25
C VAL A 47 -0.88 17.54 -7.88
N LYS A 48 -1.79 16.66 -8.28
CA LYS A 48 -1.75 15.21 -8.04
C LYS A 48 -1.23 14.53 -9.28
N ILE A 49 -0.07 13.89 -9.19
CA ILE A 49 0.55 13.15 -10.28
C ILE A 49 0.54 11.66 -9.94
N GLY A 50 0.04 10.85 -10.88
CA GLY A 50 0.10 9.40 -10.83
C GLY A 50 1.06 8.87 -11.90
N LEU A 51 1.96 7.97 -11.53
CA LEU A 51 2.81 7.28 -12.49
C LEU A 51 2.16 5.94 -12.81
N GLU A 52 1.96 5.65 -14.09
CA GLU A 52 1.43 4.36 -14.53
C GLU A 52 2.31 3.72 -15.61
N MET A 53 2.14 2.42 -15.78
CA MET A 53 2.70 1.67 -16.90
C MET A 53 1.79 0.48 -17.21
N PRO A 54 1.89 -0.10 -18.43
CA PRO A 54 1.17 -1.32 -18.78
C PRO A 54 1.44 -2.44 -17.77
N MET A 55 0.40 -3.23 -17.48
CA MET A 55 0.45 -4.25 -16.42
C MET A 55 1.45 -5.37 -16.71
N ASP A 56 1.69 -5.70 -17.96
CA ASP A 56 2.70 -6.65 -18.39
C ASP A 56 4.10 -6.17 -18.03
N GLN A 57 4.44 -4.92 -18.35
CA GLN A 57 5.73 -4.31 -17.99
C GLN A 57 5.90 -4.17 -16.47
N LEU A 58 4.84 -3.74 -15.78
CA LEU A 58 4.86 -3.66 -14.32
C LEU A 58 5.09 -5.05 -13.71
N THR A 59 4.48 -6.10 -14.27
CA THR A 59 4.68 -7.48 -13.82
C THR A 59 6.13 -7.93 -13.98
N LEU A 60 6.77 -7.62 -15.11
CA LEU A 60 8.19 -7.93 -15.33
C LEU A 60 9.09 -7.21 -14.32
N ARG A 61 8.85 -5.92 -14.08
CA ARG A 61 9.61 -5.15 -13.08
C ARG A 61 9.42 -5.69 -11.66
N ILE A 62 8.20 -6.05 -11.28
CA ILE A 62 7.92 -6.66 -9.98
C ILE A 62 8.68 -7.98 -9.83
N ASN A 63 8.62 -8.84 -10.84
CA ASN A 63 9.29 -10.14 -10.80
C ASN A 63 10.81 -9.97 -10.66
N SER A 64 11.43 -9.14 -11.52
CA SER A 64 12.86 -8.84 -11.46
C SER A 64 13.26 -8.24 -10.10
N ARG A 65 12.47 -7.31 -9.56
CA ARG A 65 12.74 -6.73 -8.24
C ARG A 65 12.72 -7.78 -7.13
N VAL A 66 11.75 -8.69 -7.14
CA VAL A 66 11.69 -9.76 -6.13
C VAL A 66 12.89 -10.69 -6.24
N ASP A 67 13.28 -11.05 -7.47
CA ASP A 67 14.47 -11.88 -7.70
C ASP A 67 15.74 -11.18 -7.18
N GLN A 68 15.87 -9.87 -7.44
CA GLN A 68 16.98 -9.07 -6.91
C GLN A 68 16.97 -9.00 -5.37
N MET A 69 15.82 -8.77 -4.74
CA MET A 69 15.70 -8.78 -3.27
C MET A 69 16.16 -10.11 -2.65
N MET A 70 15.91 -11.23 -3.32
CA MET A 70 16.39 -12.54 -2.87
C MET A 70 17.91 -12.66 -2.97
N LEU A 71 18.50 -12.12 -4.04
CA LEU A 71 19.97 -12.08 -4.23
C LEU A 71 20.64 -11.16 -3.20
N ASP A 72 20.02 -10.00 -2.90
CA ASP A 72 20.49 -9.02 -1.93
C ASP A 72 20.37 -9.49 -0.47
N GLY A 73 19.74 -10.64 -0.26
CA GLY A 73 19.70 -11.29 1.07
C GLY A 73 18.45 -11.07 1.89
N LEU A 74 17.28 -10.89 1.26
CA LEU A 74 15.99 -10.73 1.94
C LEU A 74 15.75 -11.80 3.03
N ILE A 75 16.12 -13.07 2.79
CA ILE A 75 15.96 -14.13 3.80
C ILE A 75 16.80 -13.83 5.05
N LYS A 76 18.03 -13.34 4.88
CA LYS A 76 18.92 -13.00 6.00
C LYS A 76 18.37 -11.82 6.79
N GLU A 77 17.86 -10.80 6.09
CA GLU A 77 17.21 -9.64 6.67
C GLU A 77 16.00 -10.06 7.52
N VAL A 78 15.06 -10.81 6.93
CA VAL A 78 13.84 -11.25 7.65
C VAL A 78 14.17 -12.15 8.85
N ARG A 79 15.19 -13.00 8.72
CA ARG A 79 15.66 -13.84 9.85
C ARG A 79 16.18 -13.01 11.02
N SER A 80 16.84 -11.89 10.76
CA SER A 80 17.38 -11.02 11.83
C SER A 80 16.28 -10.34 12.66
N VAL A 81 15.07 -10.21 12.13
CA VAL A 81 13.93 -9.57 12.79
C VAL A 81 12.81 -10.54 13.18
N VAL A 82 13.04 -11.86 13.09
CA VAL A 82 12.02 -12.90 13.33
C VAL A 82 11.37 -12.78 14.72
N GLN A 83 12.11 -12.36 15.72
CA GLN A 83 11.61 -12.13 17.09
C GLN A 83 10.52 -11.04 17.17
N PHE A 84 10.46 -10.15 16.18
CA PHE A 84 9.49 -9.07 16.10
C PHE A 84 8.35 -9.37 15.12
N ARG A 85 8.25 -10.59 14.59
CA ARG A 85 7.32 -10.99 13.52
C ARG A 85 5.84 -10.65 13.78
N THR A 86 5.44 -10.54 15.07
CA THR A 86 4.06 -10.17 15.44
C THR A 86 3.77 -8.67 15.31
N LYS A 87 4.80 -7.85 15.12
CA LYS A 87 4.61 -6.40 14.96
C LYS A 87 3.92 -6.08 13.62
N PRO A 88 2.93 -5.17 13.62
CA PRO A 88 2.19 -4.81 12.40
C PRO A 88 3.08 -4.40 11.22
N ALA A 89 4.19 -3.69 11.51
CA ALA A 89 5.14 -3.25 10.48
C ALA A 89 5.79 -4.42 9.72
N LEU A 90 5.91 -5.61 10.32
CA LEU A 90 6.49 -6.79 9.69
C LEU A 90 5.44 -7.72 9.06
N GLN A 91 4.15 -7.38 9.18
CA GLN A 91 3.05 -8.13 8.55
C GLN A 91 2.79 -7.62 7.13
N THR A 92 3.84 -7.53 6.32
CA THR A 92 3.80 -7.00 4.94
C THR A 92 4.17 -8.07 3.94
N VAL A 93 3.83 -7.82 2.66
CA VAL A 93 4.27 -8.67 1.55
C VAL A 93 5.80 -8.69 1.49
N GLY A 94 6.35 -9.86 1.31
CA GLY A 94 7.79 -10.15 1.37
C GLY A 94 8.19 -10.77 2.71
N TYR A 95 7.84 -10.14 3.81
CA TYR A 95 8.19 -10.66 5.14
C TYR A 95 7.33 -11.84 5.56
N LYS A 96 6.01 -11.77 5.36
CA LYS A 96 5.09 -12.86 5.71
C LYS A 96 5.44 -14.17 5.02
N GLU A 97 5.69 -14.12 3.75
CA GLU A 97 6.01 -15.30 2.94
C GLU A 97 7.36 -15.89 3.35
N ILE A 98 8.33 -15.04 3.69
CA ILE A 98 9.62 -15.51 4.20
C ILE A 98 9.48 -16.08 5.62
N PHE A 99 8.63 -15.53 6.49
CA PHE A 99 8.35 -16.16 7.79
C PHE A 99 7.74 -17.55 7.63
N ASP A 100 6.79 -17.72 6.69
CA ASP A 100 6.19 -19.03 6.42
C ASP A 100 7.21 -20.03 5.86
N PHE A 101 8.16 -19.56 5.04
CA PHE A 101 9.30 -20.38 4.61
C PHE A 101 10.22 -20.74 5.79
N LEU A 102 10.57 -19.79 6.66
CA LEU A 102 11.44 -20.05 7.84
C LEU A 102 10.78 -20.99 8.84
N ASP A 103 9.46 -21.02 8.91
CA ASP A 103 8.67 -21.97 9.72
C ASP A 103 8.55 -23.36 9.05
N GLY A 104 9.05 -23.55 7.84
CA GLY A 104 8.92 -24.81 7.11
C GLY A 104 7.52 -25.10 6.56
N LYS A 105 6.61 -24.11 6.55
CA LYS A 105 5.24 -24.26 6.03
C LYS A 105 5.19 -24.31 4.51
N ILE A 106 6.11 -23.63 3.85
CA ILE A 106 6.22 -23.56 2.38
C ILE A 106 7.68 -23.65 1.93
N SER A 107 7.90 -24.02 0.67
CA SER A 107 9.26 -24.01 0.10
C SER A 107 9.73 -22.57 -0.20
N LYS A 108 11.03 -22.38 -0.38
CA LYS A 108 11.64 -21.12 -0.79
C LYS A 108 11.05 -20.64 -2.13
N GLU A 109 10.91 -21.54 -3.08
CA GLU A 109 10.36 -21.28 -4.42
C GLU A 109 8.91 -20.80 -4.30
N THR A 110 8.11 -21.46 -3.46
CA THR A 110 6.73 -21.07 -3.17
C THR A 110 6.66 -19.68 -2.56
N ALA A 111 7.53 -19.37 -1.58
CA ALA A 111 7.60 -18.04 -0.98
C ALA A 111 7.88 -16.95 -2.02
N ILE A 112 8.86 -17.17 -2.91
CA ILE A 112 9.19 -16.24 -3.99
C ILE A 112 7.98 -16.00 -4.90
N GLN A 113 7.31 -17.07 -5.33
CA GLN A 113 6.13 -16.94 -6.19
C GLN A 113 4.97 -16.21 -5.50
N GLN A 114 4.76 -16.47 -4.22
CA GLN A 114 3.75 -15.76 -3.43
C GLN A 114 4.08 -14.28 -3.28
N ILE A 115 5.33 -13.91 -3.02
CA ILE A 115 5.76 -12.50 -2.95
C ILE A 115 5.47 -11.79 -4.28
N LYS A 116 5.87 -12.39 -5.42
CA LYS A 116 5.58 -11.86 -6.76
C LYS A 116 4.08 -11.68 -6.97
N HIS A 117 3.28 -12.69 -6.62
CA HIS A 117 1.83 -12.67 -6.77
C HIS A 117 1.17 -11.57 -5.89
N HIS A 118 1.47 -11.54 -4.60
CA HIS A 118 0.88 -10.58 -3.67
C HIS A 118 1.30 -9.14 -3.97
N THR A 119 2.54 -8.93 -4.46
CA THR A 119 3.00 -7.61 -4.91
C THR A 119 2.20 -7.12 -6.12
N ARG A 120 1.93 -7.98 -7.10
CA ARG A 120 1.06 -7.64 -8.25
C ARG A 120 -0.37 -7.30 -7.79
N GLN A 121 -0.92 -8.09 -6.88
CA GLN A 121 -2.25 -7.79 -6.31
C GLN A 121 -2.26 -6.44 -5.57
N TYR A 122 -1.20 -6.13 -4.84
CA TYR A 122 -1.07 -4.87 -4.14
C TYR A 122 -1.04 -3.69 -5.13
N ALA A 123 -0.22 -3.78 -6.17
CA ALA A 123 -0.15 -2.78 -7.22
C ALA A 123 -1.51 -2.57 -7.91
N LYS A 124 -2.24 -3.65 -8.23
CA LYS A 124 -3.59 -3.57 -8.80
C LYS A 124 -4.57 -2.83 -7.87
N ARG A 125 -4.54 -3.12 -6.56
CA ARG A 125 -5.37 -2.41 -5.56
C ARG A 125 -5.01 -0.94 -5.46
N GLN A 126 -3.72 -0.58 -5.49
CA GLN A 126 -3.28 0.82 -5.52
C GLN A 126 -3.84 1.56 -6.72
N MET A 127 -3.70 1.00 -7.93
CA MET A 127 -4.24 1.61 -9.15
C MET A 127 -5.75 1.80 -9.07
N THR A 128 -6.48 0.78 -8.60
CA THR A 128 -7.94 0.88 -8.44
C THR A 128 -8.34 1.99 -7.45
N TRP A 129 -7.54 2.18 -6.41
CA TRP A 129 -7.81 3.20 -5.40
C TRP A 129 -7.49 4.61 -5.91
N PHE A 130 -6.32 4.81 -6.49
CA PHE A 130 -5.90 6.12 -6.99
C PHE A 130 -6.73 6.59 -8.20
N LYS A 131 -7.13 5.67 -9.09
CA LYS A 131 -7.98 6.00 -10.26
C LYS A 131 -9.41 6.44 -9.89
N LYS A 132 -9.81 6.33 -8.64
CA LYS A 132 -11.09 6.90 -8.17
C LYS A 132 -11.06 8.43 -8.02
N ASP A 133 -9.89 9.02 -7.89
CA ASP A 133 -9.73 10.46 -7.78
C ASP A 133 -9.44 11.06 -9.18
N PRO A 134 -10.39 11.80 -9.76
CA PRO A 134 -10.24 12.37 -11.10
C PRO A 134 -9.24 13.53 -11.18
N GLU A 135 -8.76 14.02 -10.03
CA GLU A 135 -7.77 15.11 -10.00
C GLU A 135 -6.34 14.63 -10.33
N PHE A 136 -6.11 13.31 -10.43
CA PHE A 136 -4.80 12.78 -10.81
C PHE A 136 -4.51 13.01 -12.29
N LYS A 137 -3.36 13.61 -12.58
CA LYS A 137 -2.73 13.59 -13.91
C LYS A 137 -1.87 12.33 -14.00
N TRP A 138 -2.11 11.47 -14.99
CA TRP A 138 -1.42 10.21 -15.15
C TRP A 138 -0.32 10.32 -16.18
N ILE A 139 0.90 9.92 -15.83
CA ILE A 139 2.06 9.90 -16.70
C ILE A 139 2.45 8.44 -16.98
N ASN A 140 2.46 8.06 -18.26
CA ASN A 140 2.84 6.72 -18.69
C ASN A 140 4.35 6.58 -18.75
N MET A 141 4.94 5.86 -17.79
CA MET A 141 6.38 5.62 -17.65
C MET A 141 6.96 4.62 -18.67
N SER A 142 6.14 4.01 -19.53
CA SER A 142 6.66 3.20 -20.63
C SER A 142 7.00 4.03 -21.88
N ALA A 143 6.40 5.22 -22.00
CA ALA A 143 6.59 6.13 -23.14
C ALA A 143 7.57 7.27 -22.84
N HIS A 144 7.91 7.50 -21.57
CA HIS A 144 8.69 8.65 -21.14
C HIS A 144 9.93 8.21 -20.34
N SER A 145 11.07 8.86 -20.59
CA SER A 145 12.19 8.80 -19.66
C SER A 145 11.82 9.55 -18.36
N VAL A 146 12.61 9.34 -17.31
CA VAL A 146 12.40 10.04 -16.02
C VAL A 146 12.50 11.55 -16.21
N GLU A 147 13.42 12.02 -17.06
CA GLU A 147 13.66 13.43 -17.36
C GLU A 147 12.43 14.06 -18.03
N VAL A 148 11.88 13.41 -19.06
CA VAL A 148 10.67 13.87 -19.78
C VAL A 148 9.46 13.91 -18.84
N ALA A 149 9.30 12.88 -17.99
CA ALA A 149 8.25 12.86 -16.99
C ALA A 149 8.37 14.00 -15.96
N LEU A 150 9.59 14.33 -15.54
CA LEU A 150 9.86 15.48 -14.65
C LEU A 150 9.53 16.81 -15.31
N GLU A 151 9.91 17.02 -16.57
CA GLU A 151 9.57 18.23 -17.32
C GLU A 151 8.05 18.40 -17.45
N GLU A 152 7.32 17.34 -17.74
CA GLU A 152 5.86 17.35 -17.79
C GLU A 152 5.21 17.70 -16.43
N ILE A 153 5.76 17.17 -15.33
CA ILE A 153 5.33 17.51 -13.98
C ILE A 153 5.58 19.00 -13.67
N LEU A 154 6.76 19.50 -14.00
CA LEU A 154 7.15 20.89 -13.71
C LEU A 154 6.37 21.90 -14.55
N SER A 155 6.04 21.57 -15.80
CA SER A 155 5.22 22.40 -16.69
C SER A 155 3.71 22.39 -16.35
N SER A 156 3.29 21.50 -15.46
CA SER A 156 1.89 21.34 -15.03
C SER A 156 1.46 22.31 -13.92
N LYS A 157 2.25 23.37 -13.66
CA LYS A 157 1.95 24.39 -12.64
C LYS A 157 0.80 25.31 -13.03
#